data_6ae94cc8e9fe6e3565daac029d902fb2
#
_entry.id   6ae94cc8e9fe6e3565daac029d902fb2
#
_cell.length_a   1.000
_cell.length_b   1.000
_cell.length_c   1.000
_cell.angle_alpha   90.00
_cell.angle_beta   90.00
_cell.angle_gamma   90.00
#
_symmetry.space_group_name_H-M   'P 1'
#
loop_
_entity.id
_entity.type
_entity.pdbx_description
1 polymer ?
#
loop_
_entity_poly.entity_id
_entity_poly.type
_entity_poly.pdbx_seq_one_letter_code
_entity_poly.pdbx_strand_id
1 'polypeptide(L)'
;PAEIYAVCDGVVYTIIAAPTAGINVAVVRLAPPKSTVVSKNVERFRNMPVEKQALQVIREAHEGNYPSSYRISDQSETLSICPELSVILRQQVDVDGIGMRLKEFRVTAKTNVDVDEKTFLKEVISDAILAVAVEDHKLAQGQATRVFIVEKKAVEADRLGLEHSEVNFRMGAKK
;
A
#
# COMPACT_ATOMS: atom_id res chain seq x y z
N PRO A 1 23.97 -3.82 28.03
CA PRO A 1 23.13 -3.28 26.97
C PRO A 1 23.27 -1.75 26.92
N ALA A 2 23.30 -1.20 25.72
CA ALA A 2 23.31 0.24 25.47
C ALA A 2 21.95 0.65 24.87
N GLU A 3 21.43 1.80 25.28
CA GLU A 3 20.23 2.38 24.69
C GLU A 3 20.63 3.47 23.71
N ILE A 4 20.11 3.39 22.50
CA ILE A 4 20.34 4.35 21.43
C ILE A 4 18.99 4.97 21.07
N TYR A 5 18.93 6.29 21.09
CA TYR A 5 17.74 7.03 20.70
C TYR A 5 17.94 7.62 19.31
N ALA A 6 17.08 7.25 18.36
CA ALA A 6 17.07 7.82 17.02
C ALA A 6 15.77 8.61 16.83
N VAL A 7 15.88 9.83 16.35
CA VAL A 7 14.71 10.69 16.04
C VAL A 7 14.56 10.77 14.53
N CYS A 8 13.41 10.33 14.01
CA CYS A 8 13.09 10.40 12.59
C CYS A 8 11.64 10.90 12.44
N ASP A 9 11.43 11.96 11.67
CA ASP A 9 10.12 12.59 11.45
C ASP A 9 9.36 12.95 12.76
N GLY A 10 10.09 13.34 13.81
CA GLY A 10 9.50 13.67 15.11
C GLY A 10 9.11 12.46 15.96
N VAL A 11 9.42 11.25 15.52
CA VAL A 11 9.23 10.00 16.28
C VAL A 11 10.55 9.59 16.90
N VAL A 12 10.53 9.28 18.20
CA VAL A 12 11.70 8.78 18.93
C VAL A 12 11.66 7.25 18.93
N TYR A 13 12.71 6.64 18.41
CA TYR A 13 12.93 5.20 18.41
C TYR A 13 13.94 4.85 19.49
N THR A 14 13.61 3.95 20.38
CA THR A 14 14.55 3.40 21.37
C THR A 14 15.07 2.06 20.86
N ILE A 15 16.37 1.96 20.67
CA ILE A 15 17.06 0.75 20.24
C ILE A 15 17.89 0.23 21.41
N ILE A 16 17.60 -0.98 21.85
CA ILE A 16 18.38 -1.65 22.88
C ILE A 16 19.42 -2.52 22.19
N ALA A 17 20.69 -2.11 22.28
CA ALA A 17 21.80 -2.87 21.75
C ALA A 17 22.41 -3.77 22.84
N ALA A 18 22.35 -5.07 22.65
CA ALA A 18 23.02 -6.05 23.51
C ALA A 18 24.22 -6.65 22.76
N PRO A 19 25.43 -6.68 23.36
CA PRO A 19 26.56 -7.33 22.73
C PRO A 19 26.32 -8.84 22.65
N THR A 20 26.44 -9.40 21.46
CA THR A 20 26.43 -10.84 21.20
C THR A 20 27.70 -11.25 20.47
N ALA A 21 28.32 -12.36 20.89
CA ALA A 21 29.51 -12.87 20.24
C ALA A 21 29.16 -13.37 18.82
N GLY A 22 29.82 -12.84 17.80
CA GLY A 22 29.86 -13.42 16.47
C GLY A 22 28.87 -12.87 15.44
N ILE A 23 28.05 -11.85 15.72
CA ILE A 23 27.14 -11.23 14.73
C ILE A 23 27.37 -9.72 14.68
N ASN A 24 27.87 -9.24 13.54
CA ASN A 24 27.96 -7.80 13.26
C ASN A 24 26.77 -7.38 12.42
N VAL A 25 25.82 -6.63 12.99
CA VAL A 25 24.73 -6.01 12.23
C VAL A 25 25.22 -4.66 11.73
N ALA A 26 25.42 -4.52 10.44
CA ALA A 26 25.95 -3.30 9.83
C ALA A 26 24.87 -2.21 9.61
N VAL A 27 23.59 -2.59 9.48
CA VAL A 27 22.49 -1.66 9.15
C VAL A 27 21.22 -2.03 9.89
N VAL A 28 20.65 -1.08 10.63
CA VAL A 28 19.30 -1.18 11.21
C VAL A 28 18.40 -0.22 10.48
N ARG A 29 17.34 -0.73 9.84
CA ARG A 29 16.30 0.09 9.21
C ARG A 29 15.17 0.33 10.19
N LEU A 30 14.91 1.59 10.48
CA LEU A 30 13.78 2.01 11.32
C LEU A 30 12.61 2.37 10.42
N ALA A 31 11.45 1.80 10.69
CA ALA A 31 10.19 2.17 10.05
C ALA A 31 9.32 2.95 11.05
N PRO A 32 8.60 4.01 10.61
CA PRO A 32 7.69 4.72 11.48
C PRO A 32 6.61 3.78 12.01
N PRO A 33 6.13 3.97 13.25
CA PRO A 33 5.02 3.19 13.80
C PRO A 33 3.81 3.27 12.88
N LYS A 34 3.09 2.16 12.69
CA LYS A 34 1.87 2.11 11.86
C LYS A 34 0.87 3.21 12.25
N SER A 35 0.72 3.51 13.53
CA SER A 35 -0.16 4.57 14.03
C SER A 35 0.19 5.96 13.48
N THR A 36 1.48 6.29 13.36
CA THR A 36 1.93 7.58 12.80
C THR A 36 1.65 7.68 11.30
N VAL A 37 1.87 6.59 10.55
CA VAL A 37 1.57 6.52 9.11
C VAL A 37 0.08 6.69 8.87
N VAL A 38 -0.75 5.94 9.61
CA VAL A 38 -2.21 6.03 9.55
C VAL A 38 -2.69 7.46 9.86
N SER A 39 -2.18 8.08 10.92
CA SER A 39 -2.57 9.44 11.31
C SER A 39 -2.24 10.47 10.22
N LYS A 40 -1.06 10.39 9.60
CA LYS A 40 -0.65 11.29 8.50
C LYS A 40 -1.59 11.16 7.30
N ASN A 41 -1.96 9.94 6.91
CA ASN A 41 -2.88 9.71 5.80
C ASN A 41 -4.30 10.19 6.13
N VAL A 42 -4.83 9.86 7.31
CA VAL A 42 -6.14 10.32 7.76
C VAL A 42 -6.23 11.84 7.75
N GLU A 43 -5.22 12.53 8.29
CA GLU A 43 -5.19 14.00 8.33
C GLU A 43 -5.15 14.60 6.92
N ARG A 44 -4.33 14.03 6.03
CA ARG A 44 -4.19 14.49 4.65
C ARG A 44 -5.50 14.42 3.86
N PHE A 45 -6.30 13.39 4.08
CA PHE A 45 -7.53 13.12 3.33
C PHE A 45 -8.81 13.48 4.09
N ARG A 46 -8.71 14.03 5.32
CA ARG A 46 -9.82 14.23 6.27
C ARG A 46 -11.06 14.89 5.69
N ASN A 47 -10.90 15.94 4.88
CA ASN A 47 -12.00 16.73 4.33
C ASN A 47 -12.20 16.51 2.84
N MET A 48 -11.68 15.43 2.30
CA MET A 48 -11.71 15.15 0.87
C MET A 48 -12.75 14.05 0.57
N PRO A 49 -13.71 14.28 -0.35
CA PRO A 49 -14.59 13.22 -0.82
C PRO A 49 -13.82 12.02 -1.38
N VAL A 50 -14.40 10.83 -1.27
CA VAL A 50 -13.74 9.55 -1.64
C VAL A 50 -13.25 9.57 -3.09
N GLU A 51 -14.01 10.14 -3.99
CA GLU A 51 -13.66 10.27 -5.41
C GLU A 51 -12.41 11.14 -5.61
N LYS A 52 -12.32 12.23 -4.86
CA LYS A 52 -11.14 13.11 -4.90
C LYS A 52 -9.92 12.47 -4.25
N GLN A 53 -10.12 11.67 -3.19
CA GLN A 53 -9.05 10.88 -2.59
C GLN A 53 -8.48 9.89 -3.61
N ALA A 54 -9.34 9.13 -4.32
CA ALA A 54 -8.93 8.18 -5.34
C ALA A 54 -8.17 8.87 -6.49
N LEU A 55 -8.67 10.01 -6.97
CA LEU A 55 -7.99 10.80 -8.01
C LEU A 55 -6.62 11.32 -7.55
N GLN A 56 -6.49 11.73 -6.29
CA GLN A 56 -5.23 12.19 -5.74
C GLN A 56 -4.20 11.05 -5.68
N VAL A 57 -4.63 9.86 -5.26
CA VAL A 57 -3.76 8.67 -5.21
C VAL A 57 -3.32 8.26 -6.63
N ILE A 58 -4.21 8.31 -7.63
CA ILE A 58 -3.87 8.06 -9.04
C ILE A 58 -2.86 9.08 -9.56
N ARG A 59 -3.04 10.38 -9.27
CA ARG A 59 -2.11 11.43 -9.70
C ARG A 59 -0.70 11.19 -9.15
N GLU A 60 -0.59 10.88 -7.88
CA GLU A 60 0.69 10.58 -7.22
C GLU A 60 1.38 9.36 -7.82
N ALA A 61 0.59 8.33 -8.16
CA ALA A 61 1.09 7.14 -8.84
C ALA A 61 1.58 7.46 -10.26
N HIS A 62 0.81 8.23 -11.02
CA HIS A 62 1.18 8.65 -12.37
C HIS A 62 2.48 9.46 -12.39
N GLU A 63 2.65 10.35 -11.42
CA GLU A 63 3.85 11.18 -11.24
C GLU A 63 5.03 10.41 -10.62
N GLY A 64 4.80 9.20 -10.07
CA GLY A 64 5.80 8.43 -9.33
C GLY A 64 6.23 9.09 -8.02
N ASN A 65 5.43 10.01 -7.50
CA ASN A 65 5.72 10.81 -6.31
C ASN A 65 4.85 10.41 -5.12
N TYR A 66 5.20 9.29 -4.51
CA TYR A 66 4.46 8.76 -3.37
C TYR A 66 4.91 9.39 -2.05
N PRO A 67 3.97 9.80 -1.17
CA PRO A 67 4.28 10.16 0.19
C PRO A 67 4.94 9.01 0.96
N SER A 68 5.84 9.34 1.89
CA SER A 68 6.51 8.34 2.74
C SER A 68 5.55 7.55 3.65
N SER A 69 4.30 8.02 3.77
CA SER A 69 3.23 7.35 4.51
C SER A 69 2.51 6.27 3.71
N TYR A 70 2.84 6.09 2.42
CA TYR A 70 2.28 5.02 1.61
C TYR A 70 3.16 3.77 1.72
N ARG A 71 2.51 2.62 1.71
CA ARG A 71 3.21 1.34 1.69
C ARG A 71 3.20 0.78 0.28
N ILE A 72 4.37 0.73 -0.33
CA ILE A 72 4.56 0.30 -1.71
C ILE A 72 5.13 -1.11 -1.71
N SER A 73 4.59 -1.98 -2.56
CA SER A 73 5.09 -3.33 -2.80
C SER A 73 5.14 -3.62 -4.29
N ASP A 74 6.30 -4.06 -4.76
CA ASP A 74 6.46 -4.52 -6.13
C ASP A 74 5.78 -5.87 -6.31
N GLN A 75 5.15 -6.05 -7.48
CA GLN A 75 4.41 -7.23 -7.85
C GLN A 75 4.87 -7.72 -9.23
N SER A 76 4.49 -8.92 -9.60
CA SER A 76 4.82 -9.49 -10.90
C SER A 76 3.76 -10.53 -11.32
N GLU A 77 2.51 -10.25 -10.98
CA GLU A 77 1.39 -11.14 -11.26
C GLU A 77 0.81 -10.86 -12.65
N THR A 78 0.64 -11.91 -13.45
CA THR A 78 0.00 -11.82 -14.75
C THR A 78 -1.48 -12.13 -14.66
N LEU A 79 -2.32 -11.25 -15.19
CA LEU A 79 -3.77 -11.41 -15.20
C LEU A 79 -4.30 -11.63 -16.61
N SER A 80 -5.22 -12.57 -16.75
CA SER A 80 -5.95 -12.81 -18.00
C SER A 80 -7.26 -12.04 -17.98
N ILE A 81 -7.26 -10.85 -18.61
CA ILE A 81 -8.45 -9.97 -18.68
C ILE A 81 -9.13 -10.12 -20.05
N CYS A 82 -8.38 -10.00 -21.13
CA CYS A 82 -8.85 -10.20 -22.49
C CYS A 82 -7.73 -10.75 -23.39
N PRO A 83 -8.07 -11.44 -24.50
CA PRO A 83 -7.07 -12.08 -25.36
C PRO A 83 -6.10 -11.08 -26.01
N GLU A 84 -6.57 -9.87 -26.30
CA GLU A 84 -5.82 -8.83 -27.04
C GLU A 84 -4.76 -8.14 -26.19
N LEU A 85 -4.83 -8.31 -24.85
CA LEU A 85 -3.94 -7.64 -23.91
C LEU A 85 -3.12 -8.65 -23.10
N SER A 86 -1.89 -8.26 -22.77
CA SER A 86 -1.08 -8.86 -21.71
C SER A 86 -1.07 -7.89 -20.54
N VAL A 87 -1.58 -8.31 -19.39
CA VAL A 87 -1.74 -7.45 -18.21
C VAL A 87 -0.90 -8.00 -17.08
N ILE A 88 -0.01 -7.18 -16.55
CA ILE A 88 0.90 -7.53 -15.46
C ILE A 88 0.74 -6.50 -14.35
N LEU A 89 0.38 -6.95 -13.15
CA LEU A 89 0.43 -6.13 -11.95
C LEU A 89 1.89 -5.83 -11.62
N ARG A 90 2.28 -4.56 -11.59
CA ARG A 90 3.64 -4.13 -11.35
C ARG A 90 3.87 -3.66 -9.93
N GLN A 91 2.89 -2.95 -9.41
CA GLN A 91 3.02 -2.32 -8.11
C GLN A 91 1.68 -2.27 -7.39
N GLN A 92 1.71 -2.44 -6.08
CA GLN A 92 0.58 -2.24 -5.20
C GLN A 92 0.95 -1.21 -4.15
N VAL A 93 0.08 -0.22 -3.96
CA VAL A 93 0.28 0.88 -3.01
C VAL A 93 -0.89 0.91 -2.03
N ASP A 94 -0.61 0.64 -0.76
CA ASP A 94 -1.59 0.72 0.31
C ASP A 94 -1.55 2.10 0.97
N VAL A 95 -2.70 2.75 1.05
CA VAL A 95 -2.89 4.01 1.78
C VAL A 95 -3.62 3.69 3.08
N ASP A 96 -2.84 3.26 4.06
CA ASP A 96 -3.38 2.85 5.36
C ASP A 96 -4.04 4.05 6.06
N GLY A 97 -5.15 3.80 6.75
CA GLY A 97 -5.94 4.82 7.46
C GLY A 97 -7.18 5.30 6.69
N ILE A 98 -7.13 5.37 5.36
CA ILE A 98 -8.31 5.68 4.53
C ILE A 98 -8.89 4.45 3.82
N GLY A 99 -8.25 3.29 3.98
CA GLY A 99 -8.72 2.05 3.42
C GLY A 99 -8.72 2.01 1.88
N MET A 100 -7.71 2.61 1.27
CA MET A 100 -7.53 2.57 -0.18
C MET A 100 -6.29 1.78 -0.56
N ARG A 101 -6.37 1.14 -1.71
CA ARG A 101 -5.26 0.45 -2.37
C ARG A 101 -5.25 0.86 -3.83
N LEU A 102 -4.09 1.24 -4.33
CA LEU A 102 -3.85 1.41 -5.74
C LEU A 102 -3.09 0.19 -6.27
N LYS A 103 -3.50 -0.28 -7.44
CA LYS A 103 -2.81 -1.28 -8.25
C LYS A 103 -2.36 -0.64 -9.55
N GLU A 104 -1.06 -0.70 -9.84
CA GLU A 104 -0.51 -0.25 -11.11
C GLU A 104 -0.23 -1.46 -12.00
N PHE A 105 -0.83 -1.45 -13.18
CA PHE A 105 -0.65 -2.48 -14.18
C PHE A 105 0.14 -1.97 -15.38
N ARG A 106 1.02 -2.80 -15.88
CA ARG A 106 1.56 -2.66 -17.23
C ARG A 106 0.71 -3.48 -18.19
N VAL A 107 0.12 -2.81 -19.17
CA VAL A 107 -0.75 -3.41 -20.18
C VAL A 107 -0.06 -3.31 -21.52
N THR A 108 0.17 -4.46 -22.18
CA THR A 108 0.81 -4.53 -23.48
C THR A 108 -0.17 -5.07 -24.50
N ALA A 109 -0.34 -4.37 -25.61
CA ALA A 109 -1.22 -4.76 -26.69
C ALA A 109 -0.60 -5.88 -27.56
N LYS A 110 -1.33 -6.96 -27.78
CA LYS A 110 -0.94 -8.05 -28.69
C LYS A 110 -1.36 -7.77 -30.13
N THR A 111 -2.34 -6.91 -30.32
CA THR A 111 -2.86 -6.41 -31.61
C THR A 111 -3.12 -4.92 -31.48
N ASN A 112 -3.42 -4.22 -32.57
CA ASN A 112 -3.90 -2.83 -32.45
C ASN A 112 -5.25 -2.83 -31.73
N VAL A 113 -5.36 -2.05 -30.65
CA VAL A 113 -6.53 -2.06 -29.79
C VAL A 113 -6.75 -0.70 -29.13
N ASP A 114 -8.03 -0.34 -28.97
CA ASP A 114 -8.43 0.77 -28.10
C ASP A 114 -8.73 0.22 -26.73
N VAL A 115 -8.04 0.74 -25.71
CA VAL A 115 -8.16 0.31 -24.31
C VAL A 115 -9.10 1.25 -23.59
N ASP A 116 -10.22 0.70 -23.09
CA ASP A 116 -11.24 1.43 -22.32
C ASP A 116 -11.13 1.05 -20.84
N GLU A 117 -11.36 1.99 -19.93
CA GLU A 117 -11.39 1.77 -18.49
C GLU A 117 -12.36 0.65 -18.09
N LYS A 118 -13.49 0.49 -18.81
CA LYS A 118 -14.46 -0.58 -18.56
C LYS A 118 -13.90 -1.98 -18.73
N THR A 119 -12.83 -2.12 -19.53
CA THR A 119 -12.12 -3.39 -19.71
C THR A 119 -11.57 -3.92 -18.40
N PHE A 120 -11.28 -3.02 -17.46
CA PHE A 120 -10.69 -3.33 -16.16
C PHE A 120 -11.70 -3.42 -15.02
N LEU A 121 -12.99 -3.17 -15.26
CA LEU A 121 -14.05 -3.35 -14.27
C LEU A 121 -14.46 -4.83 -14.16
N LYS A 122 -13.52 -5.68 -13.69
CA LYS A 122 -13.72 -7.13 -13.58
C LYS A 122 -13.39 -7.62 -12.17
N GLU A 123 -14.16 -8.58 -11.69
CA GLU A 123 -13.97 -9.20 -10.37
C GLU A 123 -12.57 -9.83 -10.19
N VAL A 124 -11.94 -10.33 -11.28
CA VAL A 124 -10.57 -10.84 -11.25
C VAL A 124 -9.54 -9.77 -10.82
N ILE A 125 -9.88 -8.49 -10.96
CA ILE A 125 -9.04 -7.37 -10.53
C ILE A 125 -9.42 -6.95 -9.10
N SER A 126 -10.69 -6.70 -8.87
CA SER A 126 -11.26 -6.33 -7.58
C SER A 126 -12.80 -6.28 -7.67
N ASP A 127 -13.45 -6.56 -6.56
CA ASP A 127 -14.89 -6.40 -6.34
C ASP A 127 -15.27 -5.00 -5.81
N ALA A 128 -14.29 -4.19 -5.45
CA ALA A 128 -14.50 -2.89 -4.78
C ALA A 128 -13.76 -1.73 -5.47
N ILE A 129 -13.79 -1.69 -6.80
CA ILE A 129 -13.12 -0.64 -7.60
C ILE A 129 -13.79 0.72 -7.36
N LEU A 130 -12.98 1.72 -7.02
CA LEU A 130 -13.40 3.12 -6.83
C LEU A 130 -13.08 3.98 -8.06
N ALA A 131 -11.95 3.74 -8.71
CA ALA A 131 -11.51 4.50 -9.87
C ALA A 131 -10.58 3.67 -10.75
N VAL A 132 -10.63 3.93 -12.05
CA VAL A 132 -9.72 3.39 -13.08
C VAL A 132 -9.20 4.56 -13.89
N ALA A 133 -7.91 4.55 -14.23
CA ALA A 133 -7.32 5.48 -15.18
C ALA A 133 -6.38 4.73 -16.11
N VAL A 134 -6.49 5.02 -17.40
CA VAL A 134 -5.64 4.51 -18.48
C VAL A 134 -4.79 5.66 -19.00
N GLU A 135 -3.48 5.48 -19.09
CA GLU A 135 -2.57 6.54 -19.54
C GLU A 135 -2.70 6.77 -21.06
N ASP A 136 -2.64 5.70 -21.85
CA ASP A 136 -2.81 5.74 -23.31
C ASP A 136 -3.91 4.78 -23.73
N HIS A 137 -4.95 5.30 -24.37
CA HIS A 137 -6.12 4.52 -24.81
C HIS A 137 -5.90 3.79 -26.13
N LYS A 138 -5.07 4.32 -27.02
CA LYS A 138 -4.83 3.72 -28.34
C LYS A 138 -3.46 3.08 -28.39
N LEU A 139 -3.43 1.78 -28.51
CA LEU A 139 -2.19 1.01 -28.54
C LEU A 139 -2.02 0.29 -29.88
N ALA A 140 -0.88 0.49 -30.51
CA ALA A 140 -0.43 -0.37 -31.59
C ALA A 140 0.09 -1.71 -31.02
N GLN A 141 0.14 -2.72 -31.86
CA GLN A 141 0.71 -4.01 -31.49
C GLN A 141 2.11 -3.87 -30.87
N GLY A 142 2.32 -4.45 -29.70
CA GLY A 142 3.57 -4.40 -28.94
C GLY A 142 3.74 -3.15 -28.07
N GLN A 143 2.92 -2.11 -28.22
CA GLN A 143 2.94 -0.97 -27.32
C GLN A 143 2.41 -1.34 -25.94
N ALA A 144 2.92 -0.65 -24.93
CA ALA A 144 2.49 -0.80 -23.56
C ALA A 144 2.05 0.55 -22.97
N THR A 145 1.03 0.50 -22.11
CA THR A 145 0.54 1.62 -21.32
C THR A 145 0.49 1.24 -19.85
N ARG A 146 0.33 2.25 -18.98
CA ARG A 146 0.04 2.04 -17.56
C ARG A 146 -1.45 2.19 -17.30
N VAL A 147 -1.97 1.34 -16.42
CA VAL A 147 -3.33 1.42 -15.94
C VAL A 147 -3.29 1.45 -14.42
N PHE A 148 -3.97 2.42 -13.84
CA PHE A 148 -4.06 2.63 -12.42
C PHE A 148 -5.48 2.32 -11.95
N ILE A 149 -5.60 1.46 -10.95
CA ILE A 149 -6.88 1.07 -10.37
C ILE A 149 -6.84 1.32 -8.88
N VAL A 150 -7.75 2.15 -8.39
CA VAL A 150 -7.94 2.35 -6.96
C VAL A 150 -9.12 1.53 -6.50
N GLU A 151 -8.92 0.71 -5.50
CA GLU A 151 -9.93 -0.11 -4.86
C GLU A 151 -10.10 0.25 -3.38
N LYS A 152 -11.27 -0.03 -2.85
CA LYS A 152 -11.50 0.02 -1.42
C LYS A 152 -10.89 -1.24 -0.82
N LYS A 153 -9.84 -1.06 -0.01
CA LYS A 153 -9.28 -2.13 0.79
C LYS A 153 -10.27 -2.42 1.92
N ALA A 154 -10.65 -3.68 2.09
CA ALA A 154 -11.30 -4.09 3.33
C ALA A 154 -10.39 -3.62 4.48
N VAL A 155 -10.90 -2.77 5.34
CA VAL A 155 -10.21 -2.43 6.58
C VAL A 155 -10.12 -3.76 7.30
N GLU A 156 -8.96 -4.40 7.27
CA GLU A 156 -8.65 -5.38 8.29
C GLU A 156 -8.90 -4.61 9.57
N ALA A 157 -9.99 -4.98 10.27
CA ALA A 157 -10.22 -4.50 11.62
C ALA A 157 -8.92 -4.83 12.34
N ASP A 158 -8.09 -3.81 12.47
CA ASP A 158 -6.78 -3.95 13.08
C ASP A 158 -7.10 -4.36 14.52
N ARG A 159 -7.02 -5.64 14.79
CA ARG A 159 -7.00 -6.21 16.14
C ARG A 159 -5.76 -5.75 16.88
N LEU A 160 -5.26 -4.60 16.48
CA LEU A 160 -4.15 -3.87 17.06
C LEU A 160 -4.66 -3.09 18.26
N GLY A 161 -4.74 -3.73 19.37
CA GLY A 161 -4.91 -3.07 20.64
C GLY A 161 -5.65 -3.87 21.70
N LEU A 162 -6.28 -5.00 21.39
CA LEU A 162 -7.04 -5.75 22.39
C LEU A 162 -6.37 -7.06 22.83
N GLU A 163 -5.28 -7.49 22.21
CA GLU A 163 -4.59 -8.73 22.61
C GLU A 163 -3.46 -8.54 23.63
N HIS A 164 -3.19 -7.33 24.12
CA HIS A 164 -2.10 -7.09 25.09
C HIS A 164 -2.57 -6.59 26.44
N SER A 165 -3.82 -6.79 26.83
CA SER A 165 -4.30 -6.49 28.17
C SER A 165 -4.95 -7.67 28.89
N GLU A 166 -4.56 -8.91 28.58
CA GLU A 166 -4.71 -9.98 29.56
C GLU A 166 -3.58 -9.91 30.58
N VAL A 167 -3.66 -8.90 31.44
CA VAL A 167 -2.93 -8.91 32.70
C VAL A 167 -3.54 -10.03 33.55
N ASN A 168 -2.85 -11.15 33.60
CA ASN A 168 -3.13 -12.25 34.50
C ASN A 168 -3.08 -11.76 35.97
N PHE A 169 -4.19 -11.29 36.49
CA PHE A 169 -4.39 -11.08 37.91
C PHE A 169 -4.63 -12.47 38.54
N ARG A 170 -3.57 -13.21 38.83
CA ARG A 170 -3.63 -14.32 39.80
C ARG A 170 -3.74 -13.72 41.20
N MET A 171 -4.94 -13.61 41.69
CA MET A 171 -5.15 -13.47 43.13
C MET A 171 -4.63 -14.70 43.85
N GLY A 172 -3.54 -14.55 44.55
CA GLY A 172 -3.06 -15.54 45.51
C GLY A 172 -4.04 -15.65 46.67
N ALA A 173 -4.73 -16.78 46.73
CA ALA A 173 -5.45 -17.16 47.96
C ALA A 173 -4.42 -17.46 49.02
N LYS A 174 -4.39 -16.64 50.07
CA LYS A 174 -3.74 -16.99 51.36
C LYS A 174 -4.72 -17.81 52.18
N LYS A 175 -4.26 -19.00 52.55
CA LYS A 175 -4.77 -19.71 53.73
C LYS A 175 -4.26 -19.03 54.99
#